data_892ef7efdbbd489fa51266158213dbe0
#
_entry.id   892ef7efdbbd489fa51266158213dbe0
#
_cell.length_a   1.000
_cell.length_b   1.000
_cell.length_c   1.000
_cell.angle_alpha   90.00
_cell.angle_beta   90.00
_cell.angle_gamma   90.00
#
_symmetry.space_group_name_H-M   'P 1'
#
loop_
_entity.id
_entity.type
_entity.pdbx_description
1 polymer ?
#
loop_
_entity_poly.entity_id
_entity_poly.type
_entity_poly.pdbx_seq_one_letter_code
_entity_poly.pdbx_strand_id
1 'polypeptide(L)'
;MKIKEFLPGLSIAILISLLAWFLGNLFPIIGGPVLGLFIGLLLGIILRDSQKLKAGMQFTSKKVLQYAVILLGFGLNLSQVFKVGVTSLPIILVTITTALLTAYVVHRVFKLDSEIATLVGVGSSICGGSAIAATAPVIKAKDESIATAISVIFFFNILAALLFPHLGSWLGLSNQGFAIFAGTAVNDTSSVTATASSWDSLHGTSILEQATIVKLTRTLAIIPITLGLSVWQSRKDNTKEAFSLAKAVPNFILWFLLASLITTVSMSLGITPAVFSPLKDLSKFMIIMAMAAIGFQTNLKQLITKGGSALLVGGVCWLLISLASLLMQKLLGLW
;
A
#
# COMPACT_ATOMS: atom_id res chain seq x y z
N MET A 1 7.54 3.42 -25.41
CA MET A 1 6.08 3.64 -25.20
C MET A 1 5.79 5.11 -25.55
N LYS A 2 4.86 5.38 -26.46
CA LYS A 2 4.63 6.75 -26.95
C LYS A 2 3.80 7.54 -25.94
N ILE A 3 4.26 8.71 -25.53
CA ILE A 3 3.59 9.63 -24.58
C ILE A 3 2.09 9.80 -24.90
N LYS A 4 1.72 9.78 -26.17
CA LYS A 4 0.32 9.88 -26.64
C LYS A 4 -0.62 8.79 -26.10
N GLU A 5 -0.09 7.62 -25.70
CA GLU A 5 -0.91 6.51 -25.20
C GLU A 5 -1.34 6.69 -23.73
N PHE A 6 -0.55 7.46 -22.95
CA PHE A 6 -0.88 7.72 -21.54
C PHE A 6 -1.77 8.94 -21.35
N LEU A 7 -1.71 9.87 -22.29
CA LEU A 7 -2.30 11.20 -22.14
C LEU A 7 -3.79 11.14 -21.80
N PRO A 8 -4.65 10.34 -22.48
CA PRO A 8 -6.08 10.33 -22.18
C PRO A 8 -6.40 9.86 -20.74
N GLY A 9 -5.77 8.77 -20.30
CA GLY A 9 -6.00 8.24 -18.95
C GLY A 9 -5.41 9.15 -17.87
N LEU A 10 -4.23 9.72 -18.11
CA LEU A 10 -3.60 10.68 -17.21
C LEU A 10 -4.44 11.95 -17.05
N SER A 11 -4.97 12.50 -18.16
CA SER A 11 -5.83 13.70 -18.12
C SER A 11 -7.09 13.46 -17.30
N ILE A 12 -7.75 12.31 -17.46
CA ILE A 12 -8.93 11.96 -16.66
C ILE A 12 -8.54 11.79 -15.19
N ALA A 13 -7.41 11.15 -14.89
CA ALA A 13 -6.94 11.04 -13.51
C ALA A 13 -6.68 12.40 -12.87
N ILE A 14 -6.11 13.37 -13.60
CA ILE A 14 -5.92 14.75 -13.13
C ILE A 14 -7.27 15.42 -12.87
N LEU A 15 -8.23 15.31 -13.78
CA LEU A 15 -9.56 15.93 -13.62
C LEU A 15 -10.29 15.38 -12.40
N ILE A 16 -10.29 14.04 -12.23
CA ILE A 16 -10.86 13.41 -11.02
C ILE A 16 -10.17 13.94 -9.78
N SER A 17 -8.85 14.10 -9.83
CA SER A 17 -8.06 14.50 -8.68
C SER A 17 -8.26 15.94 -8.29
N LEU A 18 -8.41 16.84 -9.25
CA LEU A 18 -8.77 18.24 -9.00
C LEU A 18 -10.13 18.35 -8.32
N LEU A 19 -11.12 17.60 -8.82
CA LEU A 19 -12.44 17.53 -8.20
C LEU A 19 -12.37 16.93 -6.79
N ALA A 20 -11.66 15.82 -6.62
CA ALA A 20 -11.51 15.15 -5.33
C ALA A 20 -10.73 16.01 -4.33
N TRP A 21 -9.71 16.74 -4.76
CA TRP A 21 -8.96 17.69 -3.93
C TRP A 21 -9.85 18.83 -3.46
N PHE A 22 -10.62 19.43 -4.38
CA PHE A 22 -11.57 20.50 -4.05
C PHE A 22 -12.64 20.01 -3.08
N LEU A 23 -13.29 18.87 -3.35
CA LEU A 23 -14.29 18.27 -2.47
C LEU A 23 -13.69 17.81 -1.13
N GLY A 24 -12.45 17.34 -1.12
CA GLY A 24 -11.73 16.95 0.10
C GLY A 24 -11.48 18.12 1.06
N ASN A 25 -11.28 19.32 0.52
CA ASN A 25 -11.17 20.53 1.33
C ASN A 25 -12.54 21.00 1.86
N LEU A 26 -13.64 20.72 1.13
CA LEU A 26 -15.01 21.01 1.62
C LEU A 26 -15.48 19.96 2.64
N PHE A 27 -15.09 18.70 2.48
CA PHE A 27 -15.45 17.58 3.33
C PHE A 27 -14.21 16.90 3.93
N PRO A 28 -13.52 17.54 4.89
CA PRO A 28 -12.28 16.99 5.49
C PRO A 28 -12.48 15.62 6.13
N ILE A 29 -13.70 15.33 6.60
CA ILE A 29 -14.09 14.03 7.19
C ILE A 29 -13.83 12.84 6.25
N ILE A 30 -13.97 13.04 4.93
CA ILE A 30 -13.76 11.97 3.95
C ILE A 30 -12.33 12.00 3.41
N GLY A 31 -11.79 13.19 3.18
CA GLY A 31 -10.46 13.41 2.63
C GLY A 31 -10.35 13.23 1.11
N GLY A 32 -9.44 13.97 0.51
CA GLY A 32 -9.23 13.96 -0.96
C GLY A 32 -8.90 12.58 -1.54
N PRO A 33 -7.98 11.80 -0.96
CA PRO A 33 -7.62 10.48 -1.47
C PRO A 33 -8.79 9.49 -1.54
N VAL A 34 -9.66 9.50 -0.52
CA VAL A 34 -10.86 8.64 -0.47
C VAL A 34 -11.88 9.08 -1.51
N LEU A 35 -12.13 10.39 -1.62
CA LEU A 35 -13.00 10.93 -2.67
C LEU A 35 -12.48 10.61 -4.06
N GLY A 36 -11.17 10.73 -4.29
CA GLY A 36 -10.53 10.35 -5.54
C GLY A 36 -10.78 8.88 -5.90
N LEU A 37 -10.62 8.00 -4.92
CA LEU A 37 -10.88 6.56 -5.08
C LEU A 37 -12.35 6.29 -5.43
N PHE A 38 -13.29 6.92 -4.75
CA PHE A 38 -14.72 6.75 -5.02
C PHE A 38 -15.15 7.26 -6.38
N ILE A 39 -14.75 8.49 -6.74
CA ILE A 39 -15.06 9.05 -8.06
C ILE A 39 -14.43 8.20 -9.15
N GLY A 40 -13.18 7.74 -8.94
CA GLY A 40 -12.51 6.82 -9.84
C GLY A 40 -13.27 5.50 -10.00
N LEU A 41 -13.76 4.91 -8.90
CA LEU A 41 -14.53 3.67 -8.91
C LEU A 41 -15.84 3.81 -9.69
N LEU A 42 -16.59 4.90 -9.46
CA LEU A 42 -17.84 5.17 -10.17
C LEU A 42 -17.61 5.36 -11.68
N LEU A 43 -16.61 6.15 -12.05
CA LEU A 43 -16.24 6.32 -13.46
C LEU A 43 -15.69 5.02 -14.08
N GLY A 44 -15.01 4.21 -13.29
CA GLY A 44 -14.53 2.89 -13.71
C GLY A 44 -15.65 1.91 -14.06
N ILE A 45 -16.82 2.01 -13.42
CA ILE A 45 -18.00 1.21 -13.76
C ILE A 45 -18.49 1.56 -15.18
N ILE A 46 -18.43 2.83 -15.56
CA ILE A 46 -18.96 3.36 -16.83
C ILE A 46 -17.93 3.26 -17.96
N LEU A 47 -16.66 3.57 -17.69
CA LEU A 47 -15.63 3.79 -18.71
C LEU A 47 -14.53 2.73 -18.75
N ARG A 48 -14.63 1.65 -17.95
CA ARG A 48 -13.58 0.62 -17.83
C ARG A 48 -13.18 -0.01 -19.17
N ASP A 49 -14.11 -0.23 -20.06
CA ASP A 49 -13.87 -0.89 -21.35
C ASP A 49 -13.15 0.00 -22.37
N SER A 50 -12.93 1.28 -22.02
CA SER A 50 -12.16 2.19 -22.84
C SER A 50 -10.67 1.84 -22.85
N GLN A 51 -10.22 1.17 -23.90
CA GLN A 51 -8.81 0.81 -24.10
C GLN A 51 -7.87 2.06 -24.08
N LYS A 52 -8.40 3.22 -24.51
CA LYS A 52 -7.63 4.47 -24.53
C LYS A 52 -7.24 4.98 -23.14
N LEU A 53 -8.01 4.67 -22.10
CA LEU A 53 -7.76 5.14 -20.73
C LEU A 53 -6.84 4.21 -19.94
N LYS A 54 -6.82 2.94 -20.31
CA LYS A 54 -6.16 1.86 -19.54
C LYS A 54 -4.68 2.14 -19.30
N ALA A 55 -3.93 2.51 -20.34
CA ALA A 55 -2.49 2.74 -20.21
C ALA A 55 -2.17 3.92 -19.27
N GLY A 56 -2.90 5.05 -19.39
CA GLY A 56 -2.73 6.20 -18.53
C GLY A 56 -3.12 5.94 -17.07
N MET A 57 -4.23 5.22 -16.84
CA MET A 57 -4.64 4.83 -15.49
C MET A 57 -3.64 3.87 -14.84
N GLN A 58 -3.08 2.90 -15.58
CA GLN A 58 -2.02 2.02 -15.06
C GLN A 58 -0.73 2.77 -14.74
N PHE A 59 -0.36 3.74 -15.58
CA PHE A 59 0.78 4.59 -15.30
C PHE A 59 0.56 5.40 -14.03
N THR A 60 -0.62 6.01 -13.88
CA THR A 60 -0.97 6.86 -12.73
C THR A 60 -0.99 6.04 -11.44
N SER A 61 -1.66 4.90 -11.41
CA SER A 61 -1.75 4.05 -10.21
C SER A 61 -0.42 3.46 -9.74
N LYS A 62 0.56 3.30 -10.66
CA LYS A 62 1.86 2.69 -10.34
C LYS A 62 2.99 3.72 -10.28
N LYS A 63 3.22 4.46 -11.38
CA LYS A 63 4.39 5.34 -11.50
C LYS A 63 4.19 6.67 -10.80
N VAL A 64 3.03 7.31 -10.98
CA VAL A 64 2.73 8.57 -10.29
C VAL A 64 2.75 8.37 -8.78
N LEU A 65 2.21 7.24 -8.28
CA LEU A 65 2.31 6.88 -6.86
C LEU A 65 3.75 6.74 -6.39
N GLN A 66 4.60 6.02 -7.16
CA GLN A 66 6.02 5.89 -6.81
C GLN A 66 6.72 7.25 -6.71
N TYR A 67 6.45 8.16 -7.65
CA TYR A 67 6.98 9.52 -7.60
C TYR A 67 6.44 10.30 -6.41
N ALA A 68 5.16 10.17 -6.08
CA ALA A 68 4.59 10.78 -4.88
C ALA A 68 5.32 10.33 -3.59
N VAL A 69 5.56 9.03 -3.44
CA VAL A 69 6.30 8.49 -2.28
C VAL A 69 7.74 8.99 -2.25
N ILE A 70 8.43 9.11 -3.41
CA ILE A 70 9.77 9.70 -3.46
C ILE A 70 9.75 11.14 -2.97
N LEU A 71 8.78 11.94 -3.41
CA LEU A 71 8.63 13.33 -3.01
C LEU A 71 8.34 13.49 -1.52
N LEU A 72 7.63 12.55 -0.88
CA LEU A 72 7.44 12.54 0.58
C LEU A 72 8.77 12.47 1.33
N GLY A 73 9.79 11.82 0.77
CA GLY A 73 11.12 11.72 1.36
C GLY A 73 11.76 13.09 1.65
N PHE A 74 11.42 14.13 0.87
CA PHE A 74 11.89 15.50 1.12
C PHE A 74 11.25 16.16 2.36
N GLY A 75 10.27 15.55 3.00
CA GLY A 75 9.69 15.99 4.27
C GLY A 75 10.39 15.43 5.50
N LEU A 76 11.34 14.51 5.35
CA LEU A 76 11.88 13.68 6.42
C LEU A 76 13.40 13.71 6.49
N ASN A 77 13.95 13.63 7.70
CA ASN A 77 15.37 13.33 7.88
C ASN A 77 15.61 11.83 8.14
N LEU A 78 16.80 11.34 7.83
CA LEU A 78 17.16 9.93 7.99
C LEU A 78 17.08 9.44 9.44
N SER A 79 17.32 10.31 10.43
CA SER A 79 17.20 9.96 11.84
C SER A 79 15.74 9.60 12.18
N GLN A 80 14.77 10.37 11.68
CA GLN A 80 13.34 10.05 11.83
C GLN A 80 12.99 8.74 11.14
N VAL A 81 13.46 8.54 9.89
CA VAL A 81 13.23 7.29 9.15
C VAL A 81 13.73 6.08 9.93
N PHE A 82 14.95 6.17 10.47
CA PHE A 82 15.54 5.09 11.27
C PHE A 82 14.78 4.86 12.57
N LYS A 83 14.48 5.92 13.33
CA LYS A 83 13.76 5.82 14.61
C LYS A 83 12.38 5.18 14.45
N VAL A 84 11.58 5.67 13.51
CA VAL A 84 10.24 5.13 13.23
C VAL A 84 10.33 3.69 12.74
N GLY A 85 11.29 3.38 11.85
CA GLY A 85 11.52 2.04 11.35
C GLY A 85 11.80 1.04 12.49
N VAL A 86 12.75 1.37 13.37
CA VAL A 86 13.14 0.51 14.51
C VAL A 86 11.98 0.35 15.50
N THR A 87 11.29 1.43 15.85
CA THR A 87 10.15 1.38 16.79
C THR A 87 9.01 0.50 16.27
N SER A 88 8.79 0.49 14.96
CA SER A 88 7.71 -0.30 14.35
C SER A 88 8.09 -1.77 14.08
N LEU A 89 9.38 -2.14 14.12
CA LEU A 89 9.85 -3.49 13.78
C LEU A 89 9.16 -4.62 14.55
N PRO A 90 8.97 -4.57 15.89
CA PRO A 90 8.29 -5.64 16.61
C PRO A 90 6.87 -5.87 16.10
N ILE A 91 6.13 -4.79 15.84
CA ILE A 91 4.75 -4.87 15.34
C ILE A 91 4.75 -5.40 13.90
N ILE A 92 5.69 -4.96 13.06
CA ILE A 92 5.88 -5.44 11.69
C ILE A 92 6.12 -6.95 11.68
N LEU A 93 7.02 -7.46 12.51
CA LEU A 93 7.33 -8.89 12.57
C LEU A 93 6.12 -9.72 13.01
N VAL A 94 5.39 -9.27 14.03
CA VAL A 94 4.18 -9.94 14.49
C VAL A 94 3.10 -9.93 13.42
N THR A 95 2.85 -8.80 12.76
CA THR A 95 1.81 -8.69 11.72
C THR A 95 2.16 -9.51 10.47
N ILE A 96 3.43 -9.58 10.06
CA ILE A 96 3.89 -10.45 8.98
C ILE A 96 3.65 -11.92 9.33
N THR A 97 4.09 -12.34 10.51
CA THR A 97 3.93 -13.71 10.99
C THR A 97 2.45 -14.09 11.09
N THR A 98 1.62 -13.20 11.64
CA THR A 98 0.16 -13.38 11.71
C THR A 98 -0.44 -13.57 10.32
N ALA A 99 -0.06 -12.75 9.34
CA ALA A 99 -0.59 -12.87 7.97
C ALA A 99 -0.27 -14.23 7.34
N LEU A 100 1.01 -14.64 7.41
CA LEU A 100 1.47 -15.88 6.79
C LEU A 100 0.88 -17.11 7.49
N LEU A 101 0.86 -17.13 8.84
CA LEU A 101 0.24 -18.22 9.61
C LEU A 101 -1.26 -18.29 9.34
N THR A 102 -1.95 -17.15 9.32
CA THR A 102 -3.39 -17.11 9.04
C THR A 102 -3.70 -17.67 7.66
N ALA A 103 -2.99 -17.24 6.62
CA ALA A 103 -3.19 -17.74 5.27
C ALA A 103 -2.94 -19.27 5.19
N TYR A 104 -1.91 -19.75 5.86
CA TYR A 104 -1.61 -21.18 5.95
C TYR A 104 -2.71 -21.97 6.68
N VAL A 105 -3.16 -21.51 7.85
CA VAL A 105 -4.20 -22.16 8.64
C VAL A 105 -5.53 -22.18 7.90
N VAL A 106 -5.95 -21.03 7.36
CA VAL A 106 -7.21 -20.93 6.61
C VAL A 106 -7.20 -21.83 5.37
N HIS A 107 -6.07 -21.85 4.62
CA HIS A 107 -5.88 -22.79 3.51
C HIS A 107 -6.07 -24.27 3.95
N ARG A 108 -5.46 -24.67 5.07
CA ARG A 108 -5.53 -26.05 5.57
C ARG A 108 -6.91 -26.43 6.07
N VAL A 109 -7.53 -25.55 6.87
CA VAL A 109 -8.84 -25.83 7.51
C VAL A 109 -9.95 -25.88 6.47
N PHE A 110 -9.98 -24.93 5.54
CA PHE A 110 -11.04 -24.85 4.53
C PHE A 110 -10.69 -25.54 3.21
N LYS A 111 -9.53 -26.22 3.13
CA LYS A 111 -9.05 -26.94 1.93
C LYS A 111 -9.06 -26.07 0.66
N LEU A 112 -8.66 -24.80 0.81
CA LEU A 112 -8.62 -23.85 -0.27
C LEU A 112 -7.40 -24.07 -1.18
N ASP A 113 -7.40 -23.44 -2.36
CA ASP A 113 -6.25 -23.46 -3.25
C ASP A 113 -5.00 -22.88 -2.57
N SER A 114 -3.91 -23.65 -2.53
CA SER A 114 -2.65 -23.27 -1.86
C SER A 114 -1.96 -22.11 -2.57
N GLU A 115 -2.11 -22.00 -3.89
CA GLU A 115 -1.52 -20.94 -4.69
C GLU A 115 -2.16 -19.59 -4.36
N ILE A 116 -3.49 -19.52 -4.36
CA ILE A 116 -4.25 -18.33 -3.98
C ILE A 116 -3.95 -17.95 -2.52
N ALA A 117 -3.98 -18.92 -1.60
CA ALA A 117 -3.71 -18.66 -0.19
C ALA A 117 -2.29 -18.13 0.05
N THR A 118 -1.28 -18.67 -0.63
CA THR A 118 0.09 -18.18 -0.55
C THR A 118 0.20 -16.76 -1.09
N LEU A 119 -0.37 -16.48 -2.25
CA LEU A 119 -0.34 -15.14 -2.86
C LEU A 119 -1.05 -14.10 -1.99
N VAL A 120 -2.24 -14.42 -1.46
CA VAL A 120 -2.99 -13.52 -0.56
C VAL A 120 -2.25 -13.34 0.76
N GLY A 121 -1.70 -14.41 1.33
CA GLY A 121 -0.92 -14.36 2.57
C GLY A 121 0.32 -13.48 2.45
N VAL A 122 1.11 -13.67 1.39
CA VAL A 122 2.30 -12.84 1.12
C VAL A 122 1.91 -11.40 0.78
N GLY A 123 0.86 -11.20 -0.02
CA GLY A 123 0.31 -9.88 -0.31
C GLY A 123 -0.12 -9.14 0.96
N SER A 124 -0.85 -9.81 1.85
CA SER A 124 -1.27 -9.25 3.14
C SER A 124 -0.11 -9.01 4.10
N SER A 125 0.94 -9.82 4.04
CA SER A 125 2.08 -9.73 4.98
C SER A 125 3.06 -8.62 4.64
N ILE A 126 3.18 -8.17 3.39
CA ILE A 126 4.26 -7.25 2.96
C ILE A 126 3.69 -5.94 2.42
N CYS A 127 3.46 -5.88 1.09
CA CYS A 127 3.09 -4.67 0.37
C CYS A 127 2.04 -4.90 -0.74
N GLY A 128 1.15 -5.84 -0.53
CA GLY A 128 0.03 -6.07 -1.44
C GLY A 128 0.47 -6.61 -2.80
N GLY A 129 0.04 -5.94 -3.85
CA GLY A 129 0.26 -6.38 -5.23
C GLY A 129 1.74 -6.53 -5.63
N SER A 130 2.65 -5.72 -5.08
CA SER A 130 4.09 -5.85 -5.38
C SER A 130 4.68 -7.14 -4.82
N ALA A 131 4.26 -7.55 -3.62
CA ALA A 131 4.67 -8.82 -3.01
C ALA A 131 4.09 -10.01 -3.78
N ILE A 132 2.84 -9.94 -4.23
CA ILE A 132 2.23 -10.95 -5.10
C ILE A 132 3.02 -11.07 -6.41
N ALA A 133 3.33 -9.94 -7.07
CA ALA A 133 4.07 -9.94 -8.33
C ALA A 133 5.49 -10.51 -8.21
N ALA A 134 6.16 -10.31 -7.06
CA ALA A 134 7.47 -10.88 -6.79
C ALA A 134 7.40 -12.38 -6.45
N THR A 135 6.32 -12.81 -5.79
CA THR A 135 6.15 -14.20 -5.34
C THR A 135 5.60 -15.11 -6.46
N ALA A 136 4.73 -14.59 -7.32
CA ALA A 136 4.05 -15.34 -8.35
C ALA A 136 5.01 -16.15 -9.26
N PRO A 137 6.10 -15.58 -9.82
CA PRO A 137 7.05 -16.36 -10.61
C PRO A 137 7.80 -17.40 -9.77
N VAL A 138 8.04 -17.13 -8.49
CA VAL A 138 8.74 -18.06 -7.58
C VAL A 138 7.94 -19.34 -7.37
N ILE A 139 6.63 -19.22 -7.17
CA ILE A 139 5.73 -20.37 -6.98
C ILE A 139 5.08 -20.85 -8.28
N LYS A 140 5.47 -20.27 -9.42
CA LYS A 140 4.93 -20.56 -10.76
C LYS A 140 3.39 -20.43 -10.81
N ALA A 141 2.89 -19.35 -10.22
CA ALA A 141 1.45 -19.11 -10.07
C ALA A 141 0.77 -18.83 -11.41
N LYS A 142 -0.48 -19.27 -11.55
CA LYS A 142 -1.32 -19.02 -12.72
C LYS A 142 -1.77 -17.55 -12.75
N ASP A 143 -1.91 -16.99 -13.94
CA ASP A 143 -2.34 -15.59 -14.11
C ASP A 143 -3.70 -15.30 -13.46
N GLU A 144 -4.63 -16.27 -13.46
CA GLU A 144 -5.94 -16.15 -12.82
C GLU A 144 -5.82 -16.04 -11.30
N SER A 145 -4.95 -16.84 -10.67
CA SER A 145 -4.68 -16.78 -9.23
C SER A 145 -4.02 -15.47 -8.84
N ILE A 146 -3.08 -14.97 -9.67
CA ILE A 146 -2.43 -13.66 -9.47
C ILE A 146 -3.47 -12.55 -9.52
N ALA A 147 -4.31 -12.52 -10.56
CA ALA A 147 -5.34 -11.49 -10.72
C ALA A 147 -6.35 -11.51 -9.57
N THR A 148 -6.76 -12.71 -9.12
CA THR A 148 -7.69 -12.89 -8.00
C THR A 148 -7.08 -12.40 -6.70
N ALA A 149 -5.85 -12.81 -6.38
CA ALA A 149 -5.16 -12.39 -5.17
C ALA A 149 -4.96 -10.86 -5.12
N ILE A 150 -4.52 -10.24 -6.23
CA ILE A 150 -4.37 -8.79 -6.33
C ILE A 150 -5.71 -8.09 -6.09
N SER A 151 -6.80 -8.59 -6.68
CA SER A 151 -8.14 -8.00 -6.55
C SER A 151 -8.65 -8.04 -5.12
N VAL A 152 -8.42 -9.15 -4.41
CA VAL A 152 -8.79 -9.31 -2.99
C VAL A 152 -8.01 -8.33 -2.10
N ILE A 153 -6.70 -8.23 -2.30
CA ILE A 153 -5.87 -7.30 -1.54
C ILE A 153 -6.34 -5.85 -1.77
N PHE A 154 -6.62 -5.46 -2.99
CA PHE A 154 -7.12 -4.11 -3.28
C PHE A 154 -8.50 -3.85 -2.66
N PHE A 155 -9.39 -4.84 -2.65
CA PHE A 155 -10.69 -4.71 -2.01
C PHE A 155 -10.56 -4.39 -0.51
N PHE A 156 -9.76 -5.18 0.23
CA PHE A 156 -9.56 -4.92 1.67
C PHE A 156 -8.77 -3.63 1.93
N ASN A 157 -7.92 -3.21 1.02
CA ASN A 157 -7.23 -1.93 1.10
C ASN A 157 -8.20 -0.74 0.95
N ILE A 158 -9.19 -0.86 0.04
CA ILE A 158 -10.24 0.14 -0.09
C ILE A 158 -11.05 0.22 1.21
N LEU A 159 -11.46 -0.92 1.76
CA LEU A 159 -12.17 -0.96 3.04
C LEU A 159 -11.33 -0.36 4.17
N ALA A 160 -10.04 -0.65 4.23
CA ALA A 160 -9.14 -0.07 5.23
C ALA A 160 -9.04 1.45 5.10
N ALA A 161 -8.89 1.98 3.89
CA ALA A 161 -8.79 3.42 3.67
C ALA A 161 -10.06 4.17 4.10
N LEU A 162 -11.22 3.52 4.00
CA LEU A 162 -12.50 4.07 4.41
C LEU A 162 -12.76 3.93 5.90
N LEU A 163 -12.50 2.75 6.47
CA LEU A 163 -12.97 2.40 7.81
C LEU A 163 -11.94 2.73 8.89
N PHE A 164 -10.63 2.58 8.61
CA PHE A 164 -9.60 2.69 9.65
C PHE A 164 -9.45 4.08 10.25
N PRO A 165 -9.56 5.21 9.52
CA PRO A 165 -9.50 6.52 10.14
C PRO A 165 -10.60 6.71 11.20
N HIS A 166 -11.82 6.28 10.89
CA HIS A 166 -12.94 6.34 11.84
C HIS A 166 -12.80 5.33 12.98
N LEU A 167 -12.34 4.11 12.70
CA LEU A 167 -12.05 3.10 13.71
C LEU A 167 -10.96 3.57 14.68
N GLY A 168 -9.89 4.16 14.18
CA GLY A 168 -8.82 4.72 14.97
C GLY A 168 -9.29 5.84 15.91
N SER A 169 -10.14 6.74 15.40
CA SER A 169 -10.77 7.79 16.19
C SER A 169 -11.67 7.20 17.29
N TRP A 170 -12.48 6.21 16.94
CA TRP A 170 -13.36 5.54 17.90
C TRP A 170 -12.60 4.79 19.00
N LEU A 171 -11.46 4.18 18.66
CA LEU A 171 -10.57 3.49 19.60
C LEU A 171 -9.70 4.46 20.42
N GLY A 172 -9.69 5.75 20.11
CA GLY A 172 -8.87 6.75 20.79
C GLY A 172 -7.37 6.59 20.53
N LEU A 173 -6.98 6.14 19.34
CA LEU A 173 -5.56 6.00 18.99
C LEU A 173 -4.88 7.37 18.95
N SER A 174 -3.66 7.46 19.48
CA SER A 174 -2.80 8.62 19.27
C SER A 174 -2.39 8.76 17.80
N ASN A 175 -1.91 9.93 17.40
CA ASN A 175 -1.41 10.14 16.04
C ASN A 175 -0.28 9.16 15.69
N GLN A 176 0.64 8.90 16.62
CA GLN A 176 1.71 7.94 16.46
C GLN A 176 1.17 6.51 16.36
N GLY A 177 0.23 6.15 17.22
CA GLY A 177 -0.44 4.85 17.21
C GLY A 177 -1.15 4.61 15.88
N PHE A 178 -1.91 5.60 15.39
CA PHE A 178 -2.59 5.45 14.11
C PHE A 178 -1.62 5.38 12.93
N ALA A 179 -0.50 6.12 12.93
CA ALA A 179 0.53 6.00 11.89
C ALA A 179 1.10 4.58 11.80
N ILE A 180 1.41 3.98 12.97
CA ILE A 180 1.90 2.59 13.06
C ILE A 180 0.81 1.62 12.63
N PHE A 181 -0.44 1.81 13.08
CA PHE A 181 -1.58 0.98 12.67
C PHE A 181 -1.79 1.00 11.17
N ALA A 182 -1.88 2.17 10.56
CA ALA A 182 -2.04 2.30 9.11
C ALA A 182 -0.89 1.63 8.35
N GLY A 183 0.36 1.85 8.77
CA GLY A 183 1.55 1.26 8.11
C GLY A 183 1.64 -0.27 8.24
N THR A 184 1.11 -0.85 9.32
CA THR A 184 1.20 -2.30 9.60
C THR A 184 -0.06 -3.09 9.25
N ALA A 185 -1.25 -2.50 9.34
CA ALA A 185 -2.52 -3.20 9.08
C ALA A 185 -3.03 -3.03 7.64
N VAL A 186 -2.68 -1.93 6.96
CA VAL A 186 -3.04 -1.73 5.55
C VAL A 186 -1.98 -2.37 4.65
N ASN A 187 -2.41 -3.12 3.63
CA ASN A 187 -1.49 -3.98 2.89
C ASN A 187 -0.68 -3.25 1.81
N ASP A 188 -1.25 -2.28 1.10
CA ASP A 188 -0.60 -1.58 0.00
C ASP A 188 -0.17 -0.16 0.36
N THR A 189 0.96 0.30 -0.19
CA THR A 189 1.52 1.62 0.11
C THR A 189 0.57 2.76 -0.27
N SER A 190 -0.13 2.64 -1.40
CA SER A 190 -1.10 3.66 -1.84
C SER A 190 -2.25 3.82 -0.84
N SER A 191 -2.74 2.70 -0.33
CA SER A 191 -3.84 2.69 0.63
C SER A 191 -3.39 3.14 2.03
N VAL A 192 -2.13 2.85 2.42
CA VAL A 192 -1.53 3.44 3.64
C VAL A 192 -1.50 4.96 3.54
N THR A 193 -1.02 5.48 2.41
CA THR A 193 -0.96 6.94 2.21
C THR A 193 -2.35 7.56 2.19
N ALA A 194 -3.34 6.91 1.58
CA ALA A 194 -4.73 7.36 1.60
C ALA A 194 -5.32 7.34 3.00
N THR A 195 -5.14 6.23 3.74
CA THR A 195 -5.63 6.07 5.12
C THR A 195 -5.03 7.12 6.06
N ALA A 196 -3.70 7.33 5.97
CA ALA A 196 -3.02 8.33 6.77
C ALA A 196 -3.39 9.78 6.39
N SER A 197 -3.54 10.06 5.10
CA SER A 197 -3.99 11.38 4.62
C SER A 197 -5.44 11.68 5.05
N SER A 198 -6.30 10.67 5.11
CA SER A 198 -7.67 10.83 5.63
C SER A 198 -7.66 11.11 7.12
N TRP A 199 -6.79 10.45 7.90
CA TRP A 199 -6.56 10.77 9.31
C TRP A 199 -6.08 12.20 9.50
N ASP A 200 -5.08 12.62 8.72
CA ASP A 200 -4.54 13.98 8.75
C ASP A 200 -5.62 15.03 8.47
N SER A 201 -6.52 14.75 7.51
CA SER A 201 -7.65 15.62 7.19
C SER A 201 -8.67 15.70 8.32
N LEU A 202 -8.94 14.57 9.02
CA LEU A 202 -9.89 14.49 10.12
C LEU A 202 -9.40 15.21 11.38
N HIS A 203 -8.10 15.11 11.70
CA HIS A 203 -7.55 15.52 12.99
C HIS A 203 -6.62 16.75 12.89
N GLY A 204 -6.41 17.30 11.68
CA GLY A 204 -5.50 18.43 11.46
C GLY A 204 -4.04 18.09 11.78
N THR A 205 -3.61 16.86 11.47
CA THR A 205 -2.28 16.31 11.82
C THR A 205 -1.40 16.12 10.59
N SER A 206 -0.22 15.55 10.76
CA SER A 206 0.73 15.23 9.66
C SER A 206 1.44 13.91 9.95
N ILE A 207 0.68 12.81 9.93
CA ILE A 207 1.22 11.46 10.18
C ILE A 207 1.55 10.69 8.90
N LEU A 208 1.21 11.24 7.74
CA LEU A 208 1.37 10.59 6.44
C LEU A 208 2.79 10.08 6.21
N GLU A 209 3.79 10.90 6.54
CA GLU A 209 5.19 10.51 6.38
C GLU A 209 5.56 9.35 7.31
N GLN A 210 5.13 9.41 8.57
CA GLN A 210 5.41 8.36 9.56
C GLN A 210 4.78 7.02 9.17
N ALA A 211 3.50 7.01 8.78
CA ALA A 211 2.82 5.81 8.28
C ALA A 211 3.52 5.23 7.04
N THR A 212 4.01 6.11 6.14
CA THR A 212 4.76 5.71 4.96
C THR A 212 6.09 5.04 5.33
N ILE A 213 6.85 5.57 6.30
CA ILE A 213 8.10 4.96 6.78
C ILE A 213 7.82 3.55 7.31
N VAL A 214 6.82 3.40 8.18
CA VAL A 214 6.42 2.09 8.74
C VAL A 214 6.14 1.10 7.60
N LYS A 215 5.39 1.54 6.59
CA LYS A 215 5.07 0.71 5.42
C LYS A 215 6.29 0.36 4.59
N LEU A 216 7.18 1.30 4.32
CA LEU A 216 8.40 1.05 3.56
C LEU A 216 9.34 0.11 4.30
N THR A 217 9.46 0.23 5.62
CA THR A 217 10.21 -0.71 6.48
C THR A 217 9.65 -2.12 6.35
N ARG A 218 8.32 -2.28 6.42
CA ARG A 218 7.65 -3.58 6.21
C ARG A 218 7.90 -4.13 4.80
N THR A 219 7.99 -3.29 3.78
CA THR A 219 8.23 -3.71 2.39
C THR A 219 9.59 -4.39 2.23
N LEU A 220 10.59 -4.08 3.03
CA LEU A 220 11.88 -4.75 2.99
C LEU A 220 11.80 -6.25 3.32
N ALA A 221 10.75 -6.68 4.01
CA ALA A 221 10.51 -8.10 4.29
C ALA A 221 10.24 -8.93 3.01
N ILE A 222 10.03 -8.29 1.85
CA ILE A 222 9.93 -8.99 0.56
C ILE A 222 11.18 -9.83 0.28
N ILE A 223 12.35 -9.34 0.70
CA ILE A 223 13.65 -10.00 0.46
C ILE A 223 13.70 -11.36 1.17
N PRO A 224 13.62 -11.44 2.53
CA PRO A 224 13.72 -12.72 3.22
C PRO A 224 12.55 -13.66 2.89
N ILE A 225 11.34 -13.15 2.66
CA ILE A 225 10.18 -13.99 2.37
C ILE A 225 10.28 -14.61 0.99
N THR A 226 10.62 -13.84 -0.06
CA THR A 226 10.78 -14.38 -1.41
C THR A 226 11.98 -15.32 -1.50
N LEU A 227 13.07 -15.07 -0.78
CA LEU A 227 14.20 -15.99 -0.65
C LEU A 227 13.76 -17.31 0.01
N GLY A 228 13.05 -17.25 1.13
CA GLY A 228 12.54 -18.43 1.82
C GLY A 228 11.63 -19.28 0.93
N LEU A 229 10.72 -18.63 0.20
CA LEU A 229 9.84 -19.31 -0.76
C LEU A 229 10.62 -19.90 -1.94
N SER A 230 11.63 -19.20 -2.45
CA SER A 230 12.48 -19.69 -3.53
C SER A 230 13.26 -20.95 -3.12
N VAL A 231 13.83 -20.95 -1.91
CA VAL A 231 14.52 -22.14 -1.36
C VAL A 231 13.54 -23.29 -1.16
N TRP A 232 12.34 -23.00 -0.66
CA TRP A 232 11.30 -24.03 -0.47
C TRP A 232 10.85 -24.63 -1.82
N GLN A 233 10.61 -23.80 -2.84
CA GLN A 233 10.22 -24.24 -4.18
C GLN A 233 11.33 -25.02 -4.87
N SER A 234 12.60 -24.56 -4.79
CA SER A 234 13.76 -25.25 -5.36
C SER A 234 13.95 -26.66 -4.79
N ARG A 235 13.67 -26.85 -3.48
CA ARG A 235 13.68 -28.17 -2.84
C ARG A 235 12.56 -29.07 -3.37
N LYS A 236 11.41 -28.51 -3.68
CA LYS A 236 10.25 -29.23 -4.22
C LYS A 236 10.49 -29.67 -5.67
N ASP A 237 11.08 -28.79 -6.49
CA ASP A 237 11.28 -29.00 -7.92
C ASP A 237 12.64 -29.60 -8.29
N ASN A 238 13.53 -29.84 -7.32
CA ASN A 238 14.93 -30.25 -7.54
C ASN A 238 15.72 -29.38 -8.54
N THR A 239 15.39 -28.08 -8.65
CA THR A 239 16.02 -27.12 -9.55
C THR A 239 16.80 -26.08 -8.77
N LYS A 240 18.00 -25.66 -9.29
CA LYS A 240 18.79 -24.56 -8.73
C LYS A 240 18.55 -23.30 -9.55
N GLU A 241 17.42 -22.63 -9.39
CA GLU A 241 17.22 -21.30 -10.00
C GLU A 241 17.78 -20.21 -9.07
N ALA A 242 18.64 -19.35 -9.62
CA ALA A 242 19.27 -18.26 -8.89
C ALA A 242 18.27 -17.09 -8.71
N PHE A 243 17.96 -16.76 -7.48
CA PHE A 243 17.15 -15.59 -7.14
C PHE A 243 17.98 -14.29 -7.23
N SER A 244 17.48 -13.27 -7.93
CA SER A 244 18.15 -11.97 -8.04
C SER A 244 17.64 -11.00 -6.96
N LEU A 245 18.45 -10.80 -5.93
CA LEU A 245 18.20 -9.82 -4.84
C LEU A 245 17.95 -8.39 -5.36
N ALA A 246 18.64 -7.99 -6.43
CA ALA A 246 18.52 -6.66 -7.01
C ALA A 246 17.13 -6.35 -7.58
N LYS A 247 16.35 -7.39 -7.94
CA LYS A 247 14.98 -7.23 -8.44
C LYS A 247 13.93 -7.21 -7.33
N ALA A 248 14.30 -7.61 -6.11
CA ALA A 248 13.35 -7.72 -4.99
C ALA A 248 13.08 -6.36 -4.31
N VAL A 249 14.05 -5.44 -4.31
CA VAL A 249 13.89 -4.11 -3.71
C VAL A 249 13.33 -3.13 -4.73
N PRO A 250 12.13 -2.56 -4.51
CA PRO A 250 11.58 -1.56 -5.40
C PRO A 250 12.44 -0.28 -5.43
N ASN A 251 12.88 0.14 -6.61
CA ASN A 251 13.79 1.28 -6.78
C ASN A 251 13.28 2.58 -6.13
N PHE A 252 11.97 2.80 -6.05
CA PHE A 252 11.44 4.03 -5.44
C PHE A 252 11.77 4.16 -3.94
N ILE A 253 12.04 3.05 -3.23
CA ILE A 253 12.50 3.08 -1.83
C ILE A 253 13.89 3.71 -1.74
N LEU A 254 14.79 3.35 -2.65
CA LEU A 254 16.14 3.94 -2.70
C LEU A 254 16.08 5.44 -2.99
N TRP A 255 15.22 5.86 -3.90
CA TRP A 255 15.00 7.27 -4.21
C TRP A 255 14.34 8.04 -3.06
N PHE A 256 13.42 7.40 -2.31
CA PHE A 256 12.85 7.97 -1.09
C PHE A 256 13.93 8.20 -0.02
N LEU A 257 14.82 7.22 0.20
CA LEU A 257 15.93 7.35 1.13
C LEU A 257 16.93 8.44 0.68
N LEU A 258 17.20 8.54 -0.62
CA LEU A 258 18.03 9.61 -1.18
C LEU A 258 17.40 10.98 -0.96
N ALA A 259 16.10 11.14 -1.20
CA ALA A 259 15.37 12.38 -0.92
C ALA A 259 15.45 12.75 0.59
N SER A 260 15.29 11.76 1.48
CA SER A 260 15.46 11.96 2.93
C SER A 260 16.91 12.33 3.31
N LEU A 261 17.91 11.77 2.61
CA LEU A 261 19.32 12.14 2.79
C LEU A 261 19.55 13.60 2.38
N ILE A 262 19.03 14.02 1.22
CA ILE A 262 19.12 15.41 0.74
C ILE A 262 18.53 16.36 1.79
N THR A 263 17.35 16.05 2.33
CA THR A 263 16.73 16.84 3.41
C THR A 263 17.63 16.89 4.66
N THR A 264 18.19 15.76 5.05
CA THR A 264 19.07 15.66 6.22
C THR A 264 20.30 16.55 6.07
N VAL A 265 20.97 16.47 4.91
CA VAL A 265 22.14 17.32 4.60
C VAL A 265 21.74 18.79 4.52
N SER A 266 20.62 19.14 3.88
CA SER A 266 20.13 20.51 3.80
C SER A 266 19.87 21.11 5.18
N MET A 267 19.26 20.33 6.09
CA MET A 267 19.02 20.76 7.48
C MET A 267 20.34 20.98 8.24
N SER A 268 21.34 20.13 8.03
CA SER A 268 22.66 20.30 8.65
C SER A 268 23.40 21.56 8.15
N LEU A 269 23.06 22.02 6.95
CA LEU A 269 23.56 23.28 6.36
C LEU A 269 22.72 24.50 6.74
N GLY A 270 21.74 24.35 7.64
CA GLY A 270 20.89 25.44 8.12
C GLY A 270 19.70 25.79 7.21
N ILE A 271 19.43 24.97 6.16
CA ILE A 271 18.27 25.17 5.30
C ILE A 271 17.03 24.64 6.01
N THR A 272 16.00 25.48 6.13
CA THR A 272 14.75 25.09 6.78
C THR A 272 13.97 24.06 5.94
N PRO A 273 13.32 23.05 6.57
CA PRO A 273 12.51 22.06 5.87
C PRO A 273 11.34 22.65 5.05
N ALA A 274 10.94 23.89 5.37
CA ALA A 274 9.89 24.62 4.67
C ALA A 274 10.17 24.79 3.17
N VAL A 275 11.44 24.79 2.75
CA VAL A 275 11.84 24.86 1.32
C VAL A 275 11.27 23.67 0.54
N PHE A 276 11.08 22.53 1.18
CA PHE A 276 10.54 21.32 0.54
C PHE A 276 8.99 21.21 0.59
N SER A 277 8.29 22.19 1.21
CA SER A 277 6.82 22.18 1.33
C SER A 277 6.12 22.01 -0.02
N PRO A 278 6.50 22.70 -1.11
CA PRO A 278 5.84 22.51 -2.40
C PRO A 278 5.94 21.09 -2.95
N LEU A 279 7.06 20.39 -2.68
CA LEU A 279 7.24 18.99 -3.09
C LEU A 279 6.33 18.05 -2.31
N LYS A 280 6.11 18.32 -1.01
CA LYS A 280 5.17 17.58 -0.17
C LYS A 280 3.73 17.77 -0.63
N ASP A 281 3.33 19.00 -0.97
CA ASP A 281 1.98 19.31 -1.45
C ASP A 281 1.73 18.67 -2.83
N LEU A 282 2.72 18.71 -3.71
CA LEU A 282 2.68 17.99 -4.98
C LEU A 282 2.54 16.48 -4.75
N SER A 283 3.27 15.91 -3.79
CA SER A 283 3.15 14.50 -3.43
C SER A 283 1.74 14.14 -3.00
N LYS A 284 1.11 14.94 -2.11
CA LYS A 284 -0.27 14.73 -1.65
C LYS A 284 -1.26 14.74 -2.83
N PHE A 285 -1.12 15.68 -3.76
CA PHE A 285 -1.96 15.72 -4.96
C PHE A 285 -1.75 14.48 -5.85
N MET A 286 -0.49 14.06 -6.04
CA MET A 286 -0.18 12.84 -6.81
C MET A 286 -0.72 11.57 -6.15
N ILE A 287 -0.84 11.53 -4.81
CA ILE A 287 -1.51 10.44 -4.08
C ILE A 287 -3.00 10.40 -4.45
N ILE A 288 -3.69 11.55 -4.48
CA ILE A 288 -5.09 11.63 -4.91
C ILE A 288 -5.24 11.09 -6.35
N MET A 289 -4.31 11.46 -7.26
CA MET A 289 -4.29 10.93 -8.63
C MET A 289 -4.14 9.42 -8.67
N ALA A 290 -3.23 8.88 -7.88
CA ALA A 290 -3.03 7.44 -7.80
C ALA A 290 -4.27 6.72 -7.27
N MET A 291 -4.93 7.27 -6.26
CA MET A 291 -6.16 6.71 -5.69
C MET A 291 -7.32 6.75 -6.69
N ALA A 292 -7.49 7.84 -7.43
CA ALA A 292 -8.47 7.94 -8.51
C ALA A 292 -8.25 6.85 -9.59
N ALA A 293 -7.00 6.65 -9.98
CA ALA A 293 -6.66 5.63 -10.98
C ALA A 293 -6.84 4.18 -10.44
N ILE A 294 -6.58 3.94 -9.16
CA ILE A 294 -6.82 2.65 -8.49
C ILE A 294 -8.32 2.38 -8.43
N GLY A 295 -9.12 3.35 -7.99
CA GLY A 295 -10.59 3.24 -8.00
C GLY A 295 -11.11 2.88 -9.38
N PHE A 296 -10.68 3.60 -10.42
CA PHE A 296 -11.09 3.35 -11.80
C PHE A 296 -10.78 1.93 -12.29
N GLN A 297 -9.67 1.34 -11.88
CA GLN A 297 -9.27 -0.01 -12.29
C GLN A 297 -9.93 -1.13 -11.48
N THR A 298 -10.55 -0.81 -10.34
CA THR A 298 -11.11 -1.82 -9.42
C THR A 298 -12.37 -2.46 -9.98
N ASN A 299 -12.40 -3.81 -10.10
CA ASN A 299 -13.55 -4.58 -10.58
C ASN A 299 -14.27 -5.32 -9.44
N LEU A 300 -15.18 -4.62 -8.74
CA LEU A 300 -15.95 -5.21 -7.64
C LEU A 300 -16.82 -6.39 -8.08
N LYS A 301 -17.43 -6.34 -9.27
CA LYS A 301 -18.31 -7.42 -9.77
C LYS A 301 -17.53 -8.73 -9.93
N GLN A 302 -16.38 -8.68 -10.57
CA GLN A 302 -15.53 -9.87 -10.77
C GLN A 302 -15.06 -10.46 -9.43
N LEU A 303 -14.72 -9.59 -8.48
CA LEU A 303 -14.27 -9.99 -7.17
C LEU A 303 -15.35 -10.75 -6.39
N ILE A 304 -16.58 -10.25 -6.36
CA ILE A 304 -17.70 -10.86 -5.64
C ILE A 304 -18.10 -12.19 -6.30
N THR A 305 -18.08 -12.28 -7.63
CA THR A 305 -18.57 -13.48 -8.35
C THR A 305 -17.56 -14.62 -8.41
N LYS A 306 -16.25 -14.33 -8.40
CA LYS A 306 -15.19 -15.35 -8.60
C LYS A 306 -14.23 -15.49 -7.41
N GLY A 307 -14.28 -14.59 -6.43
CA GLY A 307 -13.27 -14.45 -5.38
C GLY A 307 -13.58 -15.09 -4.03
N GLY A 308 -14.61 -15.93 -3.89
CA GLY A 308 -15.12 -16.38 -2.58
C GLY A 308 -14.06 -16.96 -1.63
N SER A 309 -13.25 -17.90 -2.07
CA SER A 309 -12.18 -18.51 -1.27
C SER A 309 -11.05 -17.51 -0.96
N ALA A 310 -10.68 -16.71 -1.96
CA ALA A 310 -9.67 -15.67 -1.81
C ALA A 310 -10.13 -14.55 -0.87
N LEU A 311 -11.42 -14.16 -0.94
CA LEU A 311 -12.04 -13.19 -0.01
C LEU A 311 -12.03 -13.70 1.42
N LEU A 312 -12.28 -15.00 1.64
CA LEU A 312 -12.19 -15.59 2.98
C LEU A 312 -10.77 -15.46 3.54
N VAL A 313 -9.76 -15.90 2.79
CA VAL A 313 -8.35 -15.79 3.21
C VAL A 313 -7.98 -14.33 3.47
N GLY A 314 -8.29 -13.44 2.51
CA GLY A 314 -7.98 -12.01 2.62
C GLY A 314 -8.67 -11.34 3.80
N GLY A 315 -9.95 -11.63 4.03
CA GLY A 315 -10.74 -11.06 5.13
C GLY A 315 -10.23 -11.51 6.50
N VAL A 316 -9.96 -12.80 6.66
CA VAL A 316 -9.41 -13.31 7.92
C VAL A 316 -8.00 -12.77 8.17
N CYS A 317 -7.13 -12.71 7.14
CA CYS A 317 -5.83 -12.08 7.25
C CYS A 317 -5.94 -10.61 7.65
N TRP A 318 -6.81 -9.85 6.97
CA TRP A 318 -7.02 -8.42 7.23
C TRP A 318 -7.48 -8.14 8.66
N LEU A 319 -8.45 -8.91 9.17
CA LEU A 319 -8.93 -8.81 10.53
C LEU A 319 -7.85 -9.16 11.56
N LEU A 320 -7.17 -10.31 11.39
CA LEU A 320 -6.18 -10.77 12.36
C LEU A 320 -4.92 -9.91 12.37
N ILE A 321 -4.48 -9.38 11.22
CA ILE A 321 -3.38 -8.42 11.14
C ILE A 321 -3.75 -7.13 11.88
N SER A 322 -4.97 -6.64 11.68
CA SER A 322 -5.46 -5.41 12.35
C SER A 322 -5.51 -5.60 13.86
N LEU A 323 -6.06 -6.71 14.33
CA LEU A 323 -6.08 -7.05 15.75
C LEU A 323 -4.68 -7.23 16.34
N ALA A 324 -3.79 -7.93 15.63
CA ALA A 324 -2.41 -8.12 16.06
C ALA A 324 -1.65 -6.79 16.16
N SER A 325 -1.84 -5.89 15.18
CA SER A 325 -1.25 -4.55 15.22
C SER A 325 -1.73 -3.75 16.43
N LEU A 326 -3.04 -3.70 16.67
CA LEU A 326 -3.62 -2.99 17.81
C LEU A 326 -3.17 -3.58 19.15
N LEU A 327 -3.18 -4.92 19.28
CA LEU A 327 -2.75 -5.60 20.48
C LEU A 327 -1.28 -5.30 20.80
N MET A 328 -0.40 -5.40 19.80
CA MET A 328 1.02 -5.11 19.98
C MET A 328 1.28 -3.66 20.36
N GLN A 329 0.54 -2.71 19.78
CA GLN A 329 0.65 -1.31 20.15
C GLN A 329 0.26 -1.07 21.61
N LYS A 330 -0.82 -1.70 22.06
CA LYS A 330 -1.26 -1.62 23.46
C LYS A 330 -0.22 -2.20 24.42
N LEU A 331 0.38 -3.36 24.06
CA LEU A 331 1.44 -4.00 24.85
C LEU A 331 2.72 -3.17 24.92
N LEU A 332 3.04 -2.41 23.85
CA LEU A 332 4.24 -1.59 23.75
C LEU A 332 4.01 -0.13 24.22
N GLY A 333 2.82 0.23 24.66
CA GLY A 333 2.49 1.59 25.08
C GLY A 333 2.52 2.62 23.93
N LEU A 334 2.23 2.20 22.72
CA LEU A 334 2.21 3.04 21.51
C LEU A 334 0.78 3.36 21.03
N TRP A 335 -0.20 3.20 21.95
CA TRP A 335 -1.63 3.41 21.67
C TRP A 335 -1.98 4.85 21.32
#